data_cef26fcea56e16035a01cb2e11435361
#
_entry.id   cef26fcea56e16035a01cb2e11435361
#
_cell.length_a   1.000
_cell.length_b   1.000
_cell.length_c   1.000
_cell.angle_alpha   90.00
_cell.angle_beta   90.00
_cell.angle_gamma   90.00
#
_symmetry.space_group_name_H-M   'P 1'
#
loop_
_entity.id
_entity.type
_entity.pdbx_description
1 polymer ?
#
loop_
_entity_poly.entity_id
_entity_poly.type
_entity_poly.pdbx_seq_one_letter_code
_entity_poly.pdbx_strand_id
1 'polypeptide(L)'
;MLPYSQALNRFPAHLQQVDMESNGKSVNRFGEPVNYPTGPVIFGEPGTNGQHSFYQLLHQGTDIVPLQFVGFKNNQLGTDVDIQGSTSQQKLCANVAAQIVAFACGKEDDNRNKNFEGGRPSSIIIGDQVNPKTLGALLAHFENKIMFQGFLWNVNS
;
A
#
# COMPACT_ATOMS: atom_id res chain seq x y z
N MET A 1 1.01 1.03 -2.62
CA MET A 1 1.42 1.11 -1.20
C MET A 1 0.89 2.41 -0.61
N LEU A 2 0.04 2.30 0.40
CA LEU A 2 -0.74 3.40 0.97
C LEU A 2 -0.55 3.46 2.49
N PRO A 3 0.53 4.12 2.97
CA PRO A 3 0.76 4.28 4.40
C PRO A 3 -0.19 5.34 4.98
N TYR A 4 -0.95 5.00 5.99
CA TYR A 4 -1.79 5.91 6.75
C TYR A 4 -1.03 6.50 7.93
N SER A 5 0.10 7.09 7.62
CA SER A 5 0.96 7.83 8.54
C SER A 5 1.88 8.78 7.76
N GLN A 6 1.91 10.04 8.16
CA GLN A 6 2.79 11.04 7.52
C GLN A 6 4.28 10.72 7.73
N ALA A 7 4.62 10.06 8.84
CA ALA A 7 5.99 9.60 9.09
C ALA A 7 6.51 8.60 8.05
N LEU A 8 5.59 7.92 7.34
CA LEU A 8 5.90 6.95 6.30
C LEU A 8 5.73 7.52 4.87
N ASN A 9 5.72 8.84 4.70
CA ASN A 9 5.51 9.48 3.40
C ASN A 9 6.52 9.05 2.32
N ARG A 10 7.74 8.69 2.72
CA ARG A 10 8.80 8.21 1.82
C ARG A 10 8.87 6.69 1.71
N PHE A 11 8.03 5.97 2.45
CA PHE A 11 8.04 4.51 2.43
C PHE A 11 7.69 3.90 1.06
N PRO A 12 6.71 4.41 0.30
CA PRO A 12 6.47 3.95 -1.07
C PRO A 12 7.70 4.12 -1.97
N ALA A 13 8.39 5.26 -1.89
CA ALA A 13 9.61 5.51 -2.66
C ALA A 13 10.79 4.59 -2.23
N HIS A 14 10.89 4.27 -0.94
CA HIS A 14 11.84 3.27 -0.45
C HIS A 14 11.57 1.89 -1.08
N LEU A 15 10.32 1.46 -1.10
CA LEU A 15 9.94 0.18 -1.72
C LEU A 15 10.15 0.16 -3.23
N GLN A 16 9.98 1.30 -3.92
CA GLN A 16 10.33 1.40 -5.33
C GLN A 16 11.78 0.98 -5.56
N GLN A 17 12.71 1.54 -4.79
CA GLN A 17 14.11 1.19 -4.91
C GLN A 17 14.36 -0.27 -4.50
N VAL A 18 13.91 -0.68 -3.32
CA VAL A 18 14.26 -2.00 -2.77
C VAL A 18 13.65 -3.15 -3.58
N ASP A 19 12.42 -3.03 -4.07
CA ASP A 19 11.74 -4.11 -4.80
C ASP A 19 11.96 -4.02 -6.32
N MET A 20 11.70 -2.85 -6.91
CA MET A 20 11.74 -2.71 -8.37
C MET A 20 13.17 -2.81 -8.91
N GLU A 21 14.16 -2.26 -8.19
CA GLU A 21 15.57 -2.38 -8.55
C GLU A 21 16.09 -3.81 -8.34
N SER A 22 15.72 -4.44 -7.23
CA SER A 22 16.17 -5.80 -6.92
C SER A 22 15.54 -6.85 -7.83
N ASN A 23 14.21 -6.86 -7.95
CA ASN A 23 13.45 -7.93 -8.60
C ASN A 23 12.97 -7.62 -10.03
N GLY A 24 13.12 -6.37 -10.50
CA GLY A 24 12.72 -5.97 -11.85
C GLY A 24 13.69 -6.46 -12.93
N LYS A 25 13.81 -7.76 -13.10
CA LYS A 25 14.77 -8.40 -14.01
C LYS A 25 14.06 -9.18 -15.12
N SER A 26 14.62 -9.17 -16.30
CA SER A 26 14.18 -9.96 -17.47
C SER A 26 14.93 -11.29 -17.65
N VAL A 27 15.91 -11.54 -16.78
CA VAL A 27 16.72 -12.77 -16.79
C VAL A 27 16.76 -13.40 -15.40
N ASN A 28 16.92 -14.72 -15.37
CA ASN A 28 17.13 -15.46 -14.12
C ASN A 28 18.58 -15.30 -13.62
N ARG A 29 18.89 -15.87 -12.45
CA ARG A 29 20.24 -15.79 -11.85
C ARG A 29 21.37 -16.39 -12.70
N PHE A 30 21.04 -17.16 -13.72
CA PHE A 30 21.99 -17.76 -14.67
C PHE A 30 22.12 -16.96 -15.96
N GLY A 31 21.43 -15.83 -16.10
CA GLY A 31 21.44 -14.98 -17.29
C GLY A 31 20.49 -15.45 -18.40
N GLU A 32 19.61 -16.41 -18.14
CA GLU A 32 18.65 -16.92 -19.10
C GLU A 32 17.36 -16.07 -19.08
N PRO A 33 16.76 -15.74 -20.24
CA PRO A 33 15.51 -14.99 -20.28
C PRO A 33 14.39 -15.69 -19.52
N VAL A 34 13.58 -14.92 -18.76
CA VAL A 34 12.38 -15.41 -18.09
C VAL A 34 11.14 -15.12 -18.93
N ASN A 35 10.16 -16.01 -18.88
CA ASN A 35 8.90 -15.91 -19.61
C ASN A 35 7.68 -15.62 -18.69
N TYR A 36 7.94 -15.09 -17.51
CA TYR A 36 6.96 -14.69 -16.52
C TYR A 36 7.25 -13.29 -16.00
N PRO A 37 6.25 -12.57 -15.47
CA PRO A 37 6.45 -11.25 -14.88
C PRO A 37 7.32 -11.33 -13.63
N THR A 38 8.25 -10.37 -13.48
CA THR A 38 9.10 -10.19 -12.31
C THR A 38 9.02 -8.75 -11.83
N GLY A 39 9.06 -8.54 -10.53
CA GLY A 39 9.05 -7.22 -9.93
C GLY A 39 7.74 -6.44 -10.18
N PRO A 40 6.98 -6.10 -9.13
CA PRO A 40 5.77 -5.29 -9.27
C PRO A 40 6.14 -3.83 -9.55
N VAL A 41 5.29 -3.12 -10.29
CA VAL A 41 5.34 -1.65 -10.32
C VAL A 41 4.77 -1.14 -9.00
N ILE A 42 5.60 -0.42 -8.23
CA ILE A 42 5.22 0.13 -6.93
C ILE A 42 5.11 1.65 -7.02
N PHE A 43 3.99 2.17 -6.56
CA PHE A 43 3.78 3.60 -6.32
C PHE A 43 2.88 3.80 -5.12
N GLY A 44 2.80 5.01 -4.60
CA GLY A 44 1.91 5.34 -3.50
C GLY A 44 2.26 6.65 -2.82
N GLU A 45 1.37 7.03 -1.93
CA GLU A 45 1.44 8.22 -1.09
C GLU A 45 0.74 7.94 0.25
N PRO A 46 0.91 8.81 1.26
CA PRO A 46 0.07 8.76 2.45
C PRO A 46 -1.42 8.71 2.10
N GLY A 47 -2.17 7.87 2.82
CA GLY A 47 -3.51 7.44 2.45
C GLY A 47 -4.47 8.55 2.09
N THR A 48 -4.65 9.58 2.95
CA THR A 48 -5.57 10.69 2.69
C THR A 48 -5.13 11.57 1.50
N ASN A 49 -3.83 11.76 1.30
CA ASN A 49 -3.32 12.54 0.17
C ASN A 49 -3.55 11.81 -1.17
N GLY A 50 -3.29 10.51 -1.20
CA GLY A 50 -3.49 9.68 -2.39
C GLY A 50 -4.92 9.68 -2.91
N GLN A 51 -5.92 9.91 -2.05
CA GLN A 51 -7.33 10.03 -2.44
C GLN A 51 -7.58 11.18 -3.42
N HIS A 52 -6.78 12.24 -3.32
CA HIS A 52 -6.89 13.41 -4.19
C HIS A 52 -5.92 13.38 -5.38
N SER A 53 -5.21 12.27 -5.56
CA SER A 53 -4.20 12.09 -6.60
C SER A 53 -4.58 10.96 -7.56
N PHE A 54 -4.55 9.72 -7.14
CA PHE A 54 -4.70 8.56 -8.03
C PHE A 54 -5.79 7.55 -7.62
N TYR A 55 -6.56 7.76 -6.57
CA TYR A 55 -7.60 6.81 -6.15
C TYR A 55 -8.70 6.65 -7.19
N GLN A 56 -8.96 7.67 -7.99
CA GLN A 56 -9.92 7.57 -9.11
C GLN A 56 -9.53 6.43 -10.06
N LEU A 57 -8.27 6.33 -10.43
CA LEU A 57 -7.75 5.24 -11.26
C LEU A 57 -7.90 3.88 -10.56
N LEU A 58 -7.60 3.82 -9.26
CA LEU A 58 -7.69 2.58 -8.49
C LEU A 58 -9.12 2.06 -8.36
N HIS A 59 -10.12 2.96 -8.25
CA HIS A 59 -11.53 2.60 -8.15
C HIS A 59 -12.16 2.26 -9.51
N GLN A 60 -11.92 3.07 -10.54
CA GLN A 60 -12.63 3.01 -11.82
C GLN A 60 -11.74 2.72 -13.03
N GLY A 61 -10.44 2.60 -12.84
CA GLY A 61 -9.52 2.28 -13.93
C GLY A 61 -9.74 0.87 -14.47
N THR A 62 -9.31 0.65 -15.70
CA THR A 62 -9.43 -0.63 -16.41
C THR A 62 -8.49 -1.70 -15.85
N ASP A 63 -7.37 -1.28 -15.26
CA ASP A 63 -6.40 -2.19 -14.66
C ASP A 63 -6.73 -2.42 -13.18
N ILE A 64 -6.68 -3.67 -12.74
CA ILE A 64 -6.80 -4.03 -11.34
C ILE A 64 -5.42 -3.92 -10.69
N VAL A 65 -5.27 -2.93 -9.80
CA VAL A 65 -4.04 -2.69 -9.06
C VAL A 65 -4.20 -3.22 -7.63
N PRO A 66 -3.46 -4.26 -7.21
CA PRO A 66 -3.48 -4.73 -5.83
C PRO A 66 -3.02 -3.65 -4.85
N LEU A 67 -3.79 -3.45 -3.78
CA LEU A 67 -3.55 -2.39 -2.82
C LEU A 67 -2.94 -2.95 -1.53
N GLN A 68 -1.96 -2.24 -0.99
CA GLN A 68 -1.41 -2.56 0.32
C GLN A 68 -1.44 -1.32 1.21
N PHE A 69 -2.16 -1.43 2.30
CA PHE A 69 -2.29 -0.39 3.32
C PHE A 69 -1.36 -0.67 4.50
N VAL A 70 -0.88 0.39 5.14
CA VAL A 70 -0.20 0.32 6.43
C VAL A 70 -0.88 1.31 7.37
N GLY A 71 -1.42 0.83 8.47
CA GLY A 71 -2.15 1.62 9.45
C GLY A 71 -1.61 1.42 10.87
N PHE A 72 -1.97 2.34 11.76
CA PHE A 72 -1.59 2.28 13.17
C PHE A 72 -2.80 2.60 14.04
N LYS A 73 -2.93 1.89 15.17
CA LYS A 73 -4.03 2.08 16.11
C LYS A 73 -3.93 3.41 16.85
N ASN A 74 -2.70 3.81 17.20
CA ASN A 74 -2.42 4.98 18.00
C ASN A 74 -1.61 6.01 17.21
N ASN A 75 -1.76 7.28 17.53
CA ASN A 75 -0.95 8.33 16.93
C ASN A 75 0.52 8.23 17.36
N GLN A 76 1.41 8.82 16.57
CA GLN A 76 2.85 8.71 16.77
C GLN A 76 3.34 9.43 18.01
N LEU A 77 2.75 10.56 18.36
CA LEU A 77 3.29 11.47 19.36
C LEU A 77 2.68 11.27 20.76
N GLY A 78 1.70 10.37 20.93
CA GLY A 78 1.01 10.14 22.18
C GLY A 78 0.00 11.25 22.57
N THR A 79 -0.07 12.31 21.79
CA THR A 79 -1.07 13.39 21.91
C THR A 79 -1.88 13.45 20.62
N ASP A 80 -3.19 13.57 20.72
CA ASP A 80 -4.06 13.63 19.56
C ASP A 80 -5.06 14.79 19.68
N VAL A 81 -5.55 15.27 18.56
CA VAL A 81 -6.51 16.36 18.50
C VAL A 81 -7.91 15.76 18.50
N ASP A 82 -8.71 16.10 19.51
CA ASP A 82 -10.14 15.78 19.53
C ASP A 82 -10.93 16.88 18.81
N ILE A 83 -11.76 16.46 17.86
CA ILE A 83 -12.67 17.35 17.14
C ILE A 83 -14.03 16.66 17.08
N GLN A 84 -15.03 17.23 17.74
CA GLN A 84 -16.42 16.73 17.75
C GLN A 84 -16.53 15.29 18.30
N GLY A 85 -15.81 15.00 19.40
CA GLY A 85 -15.90 13.72 20.11
C GLY A 85 -15.15 12.56 19.45
N SER A 86 -14.26 12.83 18.49
CA SER A 86 -13.36 11.83 17.93
C SER A 86 -11.98 12.40 17.64
N THR A 87 -10.96 11.58 17.86
CA THR A 87 -9.57 12.02 17.63
C THR A 87 -9.19 11.95 16.15
N SER A 88 -8.14 12.68 15.76
CA SER A 88 -7.62 12.64 14.40
C SER A 88 -7.19 11.22 14.00
N GLN A 89 -6.59 10.47 14.93
CA GLN A 89 -6.20 9.09 14.66
C GLN A 89 -7.41 8.18 14.46
N GLN A 90 -8.47 8.33 15.24
CA GLN A 90 -9.72 7.58 15.05
C GLN A 90 -10.33 7.86 13.66
N LYS A 91 -10.36 9.12 13.24
CA LYS A 91 -10.82 9.51 11.89
C LYS A 91 -9.97 8.89 10.79
N LEU A 92 -8.65 8.85 10.99
CA LEU A 92 -7.73 8.24 10.05
C LEU A 92 -7.95 6.73 9.94
N CYS A 93 -8.14 6.03 11.07
CA CYS A 93 -8.48 4.60 11.10
C CYS A 93 -9.83 4.32 10.43
N ALA A 94 -10.84 5.13 10.71
CA ALA A 94 -12.16 5.01 10.06
C ALA A 94 -12.05 5.23 8.54
N ASN A 95 -11.24 6.19 8.12
CA ASN A 95 -11.01 6.46 6.69
C ASN A 95 -10.37 5.27 5.97
N VAL A 96 -9.30 4.69 6.51
CA VAL A 96 -8.67 3.52 5.87
C VAL A 96 -9.63 2.33 5.80
N ALA A 97 -10.40 2.08 6.85
CA ALA A 97 -11.41 1.01 6.85
C ALA A 97 -12.49 1.26 5.77
N ALA A 98 -13.00 2.48 5.67
CA ALA A 98 -13.97 2.87 4.65
C ALA A 98 -13.41 2.69 3.23
N GLN A 99 -12.16 3.06 2.98
CA GLN A 99 -11.51 2.86 1.67
C GLN A 99 -11.36 1.39 1.33
N ILE A 100 -10.94 0.55 2.27
CA ILE A 100 -10.83 -0.91 2.05
C ILE A 100 -12.18 -1.50 1.65
N VAL A 101 -13.25 -1.12 2.36
CA VAL A 101 -14.62 -1.56 2.05
C VAL A 101 -15.07 -1.04 0.67
N ALA A 102 -14.83 0.24 0.38
CA ALA A 102 -15.20 0.83 -0.91
C ALA A 102 -14.48 0.15 -2.09
N PHE A 103 -13.20 -0.16 -1.96
CA PHE A 103 -12.44 -0.91 -2.96
C PHE A 103 -12.96 -2.34 -3.15
N ALA A 104 -13.35 -2.99 -2.08
CA ALA A 104 -13.85 -4.37 -2.12
C ALA A 104 -15.27 -4.46 -2.69
N CYS A 105 -16.20 -3.63 -2.18
CA CYS A 105 -17.63 -3.74 -2.47
C CYS A 105 -18.07 -2.92 -3.69
N GLY A 106 -17.35 -1.83 -3.99
CA GLY A 106 -17.80 -0.89 -5.01
C GLY A 106 -19.06 -0.10 -4.62
N LYS A 107 -19.67 0.50 -5.60
CA LYS A 107 -20.94 1.24 -5.47
C LYS A 107 -21.66 1.29 -6.81
N GLU A 108 -22.92 0.93 -6.84
CA GLU A 108 -23.80 1.16 -7.98
C GLU A 108 -24.46 2.54 -7.92
N ASP A 109 -24.65 3.18 -9.06
CA ASP A 109 -25.29 4.48 -9.20
C ASP A 109 -25.99 4.53 -10.59
N ASP A 110 -27.13 5.18 -10.71
CA ASP A 110 -27.85 5.36 -11.97
C ASP A 110 -26.99 6.09 -13.01
N ASN A 111 -26.13 6.98 -12.54
CA ASN A 111 -25.11 7.61 -13.36
C ASN A 111 -23.86 6.72 -13.41
N ARG A 112 -23.63 6.09 -14.56
CA ARG A 112 -22.49 5.19 -14.79
C ARG A 112 -21.13 5.81 -14.50
N ASN A 113 -20.98 7.14 -14.62
CA ASN A 113 -19.74 7.82 -14.25
C ASN A 113 -19.45 7.81 -12.75
N LYS A 114 -20.41 7.43 -11.93
CA LYS A 114 -20.28 7.32 -10.47
C LYS A 114 -20.22 5.88 -9.97
N ASN A 115 -20.27 4.90 -10.88
CA ASN A 115 -20.16 3.49 -10.51
C ASN A 115 -18.72 3.14 -10.17
N PHE A 116 -18.57 2.39 -9.10
CA PHE A 116 -17.33 1.72 -8.73
C PHE A 116 -17.60 0.21 -8.75
N GLU A 117 -16.88 -0.52 -9.58
CA GLU A 117 -17.13 -1.97 -9.74
C GLU A 117 -16.83 -2.77 -8.47
N GLY A 118 -15.92 -2.28 -7.61
CA GLY A 118 -15.41 -3.07 -6.51
C GLY A 118 -14.45 -4.16 -6.97
N GLY A 119 -14.31 -5.21 -6.16
CA GLY A 119 -13.42 -6.33 -6.49
C GLY A 119 -11.94 -5.96 -6.55
N ARG A 120 -11.54 -4.80 -6.01
CA ARG A 120 -10.16 -4.34 -5.97
C ARG A 120 -9.44 -4.99 -4.78
N PRO A 121 -8.51 -5.93 -5.01
CA PRO A 121 -7.88 -6.67 -3.92
C PRO A 121 -7.00 -5.76 -3.06
N SER A 122 -7.10 -5.92 -1.76
CA SER A 122 -6.29 -5.16 -0.82
C SER A 122 -5.82 -6.01 0.37
N SER A 123 -4.73 -5.58 0.98
CA SER A 123 -4.24 -6.08 2.26
C SER A 123 -3.89 -4.91 3.17
N ILE A 124 -3.90 -5.12 4.48
CA ILE A 124 -3.49 -4.11 5.46
C ILE A 124 -2.54 -4.71 6.49
N ILE A 125 -1.46 -3.98 6.78
CA ILE A 125 -0.58 -4.22 7.91
C ILE A 125 -0.96 -3.21 8.98
N ILE A 126 -1.28 -3.68 10.19
CA ILE A 126 -1.68 -2.83 11.31
C ILE A 126 -0.65 -2.95 12.43
N GLY A 127 -0.02 -1.81 12.74
CA GLY A 127 0.84 -1.66 13.93
C GLY A 127 0.11 -0.98 15.09
N ASP A 128 0.69 -1.04 16.27
CA ASP A 128 0.12 -0.32 17.41
C ASP A 128 0.42 1.19 17.33
N GLN A 129 1.67 1.55 17.04
CA GLN A 129 2.12 2.94 16.95
C GLN A 129 3.39 3.01 16.09
N VAL A 130 3.62 4.12 15.40
CA VAL A 130 4.90 4.38 14.73
C VAL A 130 5.97 4.69 15.78
N ASN A 131 6.92 3.78 15.90
CA ASN A 131 8.10 3.91 16.75
C ASN A 131 9.28 3.14 16.13
N PRO A 132 10.51 3.25 16.64
CA PRO A 132 11.66 2.58 16.04
C PRO A 132 11.52 1.07 15.90
N LYS A 133 10.86 0.40 16.85
CA LYS A 133 10.63 -1.06 16.81
C LYS A 133 9.67 -1.42 15.68
N THR A 134 8.52 -0.76 15.59
CA THR A 134 7.52 -1.05 14.55
C THR A 134 8.00 -0.66 13.17
N LEU A 135 8.77 0.43 13.05
CA LEU A 135 9.42 0.82 11.80
C LEU A 135 10.46 -0.23 11.37
N GLY A 136 11.34 -0.66 12.26
CA GLY A 136 12.31 -1.70 11.97
C GLY A 136 11.67 -3.03 11.56
N ALA A 137 10.58 -3.42 12.23
CA ALA A 137 9.81 -4.60 11.87
C ALA A 137 9.15 -4.48 10.48
N LEU A 138 8.63 -3.30 10.13
CA LEU A 138 8.04 -3.03 8.82
C LEU A 138 9.09 -3.11 7.71
N LEU A 139 10.25 -2.50 7.90
CA LEU A 139 11.37 -2.58 6.95
C LEU A 139 11.82 -4.02 6.74
N ALA A 140 12.10 -4.75 7.83
CA ALA A 140 12.51 -6.14 7.77
C ALA A 140 11.46 -7.05 7.11
N HIS A 141 10.16 -6.79 7.34
CA HIS A 141 9.07 -7.52 6.67
C HIS A 141 9.15 -7.38 5.14
N PHE A 142 9.33 -6.17 4.64
CA PHE A 142 9.40 -5.94 3.19
C PHE A 142 10.72 -6.41 2.59
N GLU A 143 11.84 -6.26 3.27
CA GLU A 143 13.13 -6.79 2.82
C GLU A 143 13.07 -8.31 2.70
N ASN A 144 12.51 -9.01 3.70
CA ASN A 144 12.31 -10.45 3.63
C ASN A 144 11.34 -10.85 2.50
N LYS A 145 10.22 -10.13 2.33
CA LYS A 145 9.29 -10.35 1.22
C LYS A 145 10.02 -10.29 -0.12
N ILE A 146 10.81 -9.25 -0.34
CA ILE A 146 11.53 -9.00 -1.60
C ILE A 146 12.58 -10.09 -1.84
N MET A 147 13.33 -10.47 -0.81
CA MET A 147 14.29 -11.56 -0.87
C MET A 147 13.62 -12.89 -1.27
N PHE A 148 12.51 -13.25 -0.62
CA PHE A 148 11.77 -14.48 -0.95
C PHE A 148 11.16 -14.44 -2.35
N GLN A 149 10.67 -13.28 -2.81
CA GLN A 149 10.21 -13.10 -4.19
C GLN A 149 11.35 -13.29 -5.20
N GLY A 150 12.55 -12.77 -4.90
CA GLY A 150 13.74 -13.00 -5.72
C GLY A 150 14.08 -14.49 -5.86
N PHE A 151 13.98 -15.25 -4.76
CA PHE A 151 14.15 -16.70 -4.82
C PHE A 151 13.04 -17.40 -5.61
N LEU A 152 11.79 -17.02 -5.41
CA LEU A 152 10.64 -17.58 -6.12
C LEU A 152 10.74 -17.37 -7.62
N TRP A 153 11.16 -16.18 -8.04
CA TRP A 153 11.34 -15.83 -9.45
C TRP A 153 12.71 -16.23 -10.01
N ASN A 154 13.57 -16.83 -9.20
CA ASN A 154 14.92 -17.23 -9.58
C ASN A 154 15.74 -16.09 -10.18
N VAL A 155 15.55 -14.87 -9.72
CA VAL A 155 16.31 -13.70 -10.16
C VAL A 155 17.48 -13.42 -9.21
N ASN A 156 18.51 -12.74 -9.73
CA ASN A 156 19.61 -12.24 -8.92
C ASN A 156 19.26 -10.82 -8.45
N SER A 157 18.63 -10.74 -7.28
CA SER A 157 18.18 -9.46 -6.72
C SER A 157 19.30 -8.69 -6.02
#